data_e67cadcbdb7380e21afd6b15902b9b41
#
_entry.id   e67cadcbdb7380e21afd6b15902b9b41
#
_cell.length_a   1.000
_cell.length_b   1.000
_cell.length_c   1.000
_cell.angle_alpha   90.00
_cell.angle_beta   90.00
_cell.angle_gamma   90.00
#
_symmetry.space_group_name_H-M   'P 1'
#
loop_
_entity.id
_entity.type
_entity.pdbx_description
1 polymer ?
#
loop_
_entity_poly.entity_id
_entity_poly.type
_entity_poly.pdbx_seq_one_letter_code
_entity_poly.pdbx_strand_id
1 'polypeptide(L)' 'MPTHHILIDDLQAEIDRLQRENLDLRIANERLTRANAQLVRLASVADRHIADLKAQLAEAGR' A
#
# COMPACT_ATOMS: atom_id res chain seq x y z
N MET A 1 35.55 30.49 2.34
CA MET A 1 36.08 29.18 2.70
C MET A 1 35.30 28.11 1.93
N PRO A 2 35.98 27.27 1.18
CA PRO A 2 35.29 26.24 0.37
C PRO A 2 34.51 25.22 1.19
N THR A 3 34.83 25.07 2.46
CA THR A 3 34.16 24.11 3.36
C THR A 3 32.67 24.38 3.55
N HIS A 4 32.26 25.65 3.62
CA HIS A 4 30.85 26.02 3.78
C HIS A 4 30.03 25.72 2.54
N HIS A 5 30.58 25.93 1.35
CA HIS A 5 29.91 25.62 0.09
C HIS A 5 29.74 24.12 -0.09
N ILE A 6 30.74 23.32 0.25
CA ILE A 6 30.67 21.87 0.16
C ILE A 6 29.59 21.34 1.10
N LEU A 7 29.51 21.86 2.32
CA LEU A 7 28.50 21.43 3.30
C LEU A 7 27.08 21.80 2.86
N ILE A 8 26.89 22.99 2.29
CA ILE A 8 25.58 23.42 1.76
C ILE A 8 25.17 22.55 0.58
N ASP A 9 26.10 22.26 -0.32
CA ASP A 9 25.86 21.42 -1.48
C ASP A 9 25.50 19.99 -1.05
N ASP A 10 26.19 19.46 -0.04
CA ASP A 10 25.90 18.15 0.53
C ASP A 10 24.50 18.11 1.16
N LEU A 11 24.13 19.15 1.90
CA LEU A 11 22.81 19.26 2.51
C LEU A 11 21.73 19.38 1.44
N GLN A 12 21.97 20.16 0.39
CA GLN A 12 21.03 20.31 -0.70
C GLN A 12 20.82 18.97 -1.42
N ALA A 13 21.90 18.25 -1.68
CA ALA A 13 21.82 16.92 -2.30
C ALA A 13 21.03 15.95 -1.41
N GLU A 14 21.21 16.02 -0.10
CA GLU A 14 20.47 15.20 0.85
C GLU A 14 18.98 15.57 0.88
N ILE A 15 18.66 16.85 0.84
CA ILE A 15 17.28 17.32 0.76
C ILE A 15 16.61 16.79 -0.52
N ASP A 16 17.28 16.92 -1.65
CA ASP A 16 16.77 16.44 -2.93
C ASP A 16 16.52 14.93 -2.92
N ARG A 17 17.45 14.17 -2.31
CA ARG A 17 17.31 12.72 -2.16
C ARG A 17 16.11 12.37 -1.31
N LEU A 18 15.95 13.03 -0.18
CA LEU A 18 14.83 12.79 0.74
C LEU A 18 13.49 13.16 0.12
N GLN A 19 13.44 14.23 -0.65
CA GLN A 19 12.23 14.62 -1.38
C GLN A 19 11.81 13.56 -2.39
N ARG A 20 12.77 12.98 -3.11
CA ARG A 20 12.50 11.89 -4.06
C ARG A 20 12.03 10.64 -3.34
N GLU A 21 12.68 10.28 -2.24
CA GLU A 21 12.26 9.13 -1.43
C GLU A 21 10.85 9.31 -0.90
N ASN A 22 10.53 10.52 -0.42
CA ASN A 22 9.18 10.83 0.07
C ASN A 22 8.13 10.67 -1.02
N LEU A 23 8.43 11.15 -2.23
CA LEU A 23 7.51 11.00 -3.36
C LEU A 23 7.31 9.53 -3.71
N ASP A 24 8.40 8.77 -3.79
CA ASP A 24 8.34 7.34 -4.08
C ASP A 24 7.54 6.59 -3.02
N LEU A 25 7.72 6.92 -1.75
CA LEU A 25 6.98 6.31 -0.64
C LEU A 25 5.50 6.66 -0.69
N ARG A 26 5.14 7.88 -1.05
CA ARG A 26 3.74 8.28 -1.21
C ARG A 26 3.08 7.48 -2.32
N ILE A 27 3.76 7.33 -3.45
CA ILE A 27 3.24 6.54 -4.57
C ILE A 27 3.06 5.08 -4.16
N ALA A 28 4.05 4.51 -3.47
CA ALA A 28 3.97 3.14 -2.97
C ALA A 28 2.82 2.97 -1.98
N ASN A 29 2.64 3.93 -1.08
CA ASN A 29 1.55 3.90 -0.10
C ASN A 29 0.18 3.98 -0.76
N GLU A 30 0.02 4.82 -1.79
CA GLU A 30 -1.23 4.91 -2.54
C GLU A 30 -1.55 3.59 -3.24
N ARG A 31 -0.54 2.96 -3.84
CA ARG A 31 -0.72 1.65 -4.48
C ARG A 31 -1.11 0.57 -3.49
N LEU A 32 -0.45 0.55 -2.33
CA LEU A 32 -0.76 -0.41 -1.27
C LEU A 32 -2.16 -0.20 -0.71
N THR A 33 -2.57 1.05 -0.54
CA THR A 33 -3.92 1.38 -0.07
C THR A 33 -4.98 0.84 -1.04
N ARG A 34 -4.77 1.03 -2.34
CA ARG A 34 -5.68 0.50 -3.37
C ARG A 34 -5.69 -1.02 -3.39
N ALA A 35 -4.52 -1.64 -3.31
CA ALA A 35 -4.41 -3.09 -3.28
C ALA A 35 -5.11 -3.67 -2.04
N ASN A 36 -4.93 -3.04 -0.89
CA ASN A 36 -5.58 -3.46 0.35
C ASN A 36 -7.09 -3.35 0.26
N ALA A 37 -7.61 -2.25 -0.31
CA ALA A 37 -9.04 -2.08 -0.52
C ALA A 37 -9.60 -3.16 -1.43
N GLN A 38 -8.87 -3.51 -2.48
CA GLN A 38 -9.23 -4.57 -3.41
C GLN A 38 -9.27 -5.93 -2.73
N LEU A 39 -8.25 -6.23 -1.91
CA LEU A 39 -8.19 -7.48 -1.15
C LEU A 39 -9.33 -7.60 -0.16
N VAL A 40 -9.70 -6.52 0.50
CA VAL A 40 -10.84 -6.49 1.43
C VAL A 40 -12.14 -6.81 0.68
N ARG A 41 -12.34 -6.23 -0.50
CA ARG A 41 -13.52 -6.51 -1.31
C ARG A 41 -13.57 -7.97 -1.75
N LEU A 42 -12.44 -8.52 -2.18
CA LEU A 42 -12.34 -9.93 -2.59
C LEU A 42 -12.62 -10.86 -1.41
N ALA A 43 -12.08 -10.54 -0.23
CA ALA A 43 -12.33 -11.31 0.98
C ALA A 43 -13.82 -11.31 1.35
N SER A 44 -14.49 -10.15 1.22
CA SER A 44 -15.94 -10.06 1.47
C SER A 44 -16.75 -10.91 0.52
N VAL A 45 -16.38 -10.92 -0.76
CA VAL A 45 -17.04 -11.76 -1.78
C VAL A 45 -16.82 -13.23 -1.47
N ALA A 46 -15.59 -13.61 -1.10
CA ALA A 46 -15.26 -14.99 -0.74
C ALA A 46 -16.05 -15.44 0.49
N ASP A 47 -16.14 -14.60 1.52
CA ASP A 47 -16.90 -14.90 2.73
C ASP A 47 -18.38 -15.13 2.43
N ARG A 48 -18.95 -14.30 1.57
CA ARG A 48 -20.34 -14.44 1.12
C ARG A 48 -20.56 -15.74 0.38
N HIS A 49 -19.62 -16.08 -0.51
CA HIS A 49 -19.67 -17.31 -1.28
C HIS A 49 -19.58 -18.55 -0.37
N ILE A 50 -18.70 -18.50 0.63
CA ILE A 50 -18.58 -19.57 1.62
C ILE A 50 -19.88 -19.73 2.41
N ALA A 51 -20.50 -18.62 2.82
CA ALA A 51 -21.77 -18.65 3.53
C ALA A 51 -22.88 -19.27 2.68
N ASP A 52 -22.94 -18.90 1.39
CA ASP A 52 -23.91 -19.46 0.45
C ASP A 52 -23.72 -20.97 0.26
N LEU A 53 -22.47 -21.41 0.13
CA LEU A 53 -22.16 -22.83 -0.03
C LEU A 53 -22.53 -23.63 1.22
N LYS A 54 -22.28 -23.07 2.40
CA LYS A 54 -22.67 -23.70 3.67
C LYS A 54 -24.19 -23.84 3.79
N ALA A 55 -24.92 -22.82 3.35
CA ALA A 55 -26.37 -22.85 3.36
C ALA A 55 -26.90 -23.92 2.38
N GLN A 56 -26.33 -24.00 1.18
CA GLN A 56 -26.70 -25.03 0.20
C GLN A 56 -26.40 -26.43 0.71
N LEU A 57 -25.27 -26.60 1.35
CA LEU A 57 -24.87 -27.88 1.92
C LEU A 57 -25.84 -28.31 3.05
N ALA A 58 -26.24 -27.39 3.90
CA ALA A 58 -27.21 -27.62 4.96
C ALA A 58 -28.57 -28.04 4.39
N GLU A 59 -29.00 -27.37 3.32
CA GLU A 59 -30.24 -27.74 2.61
C GLU A 59 -30.17 -29.13 1.99
N ALA A 60 -29.04 -29.45 1.36
CA ALA A 60 -28.84 -30.77 0.74
C ALA A 60 -28.79 -31.90 1.77
N GLY A 61 -28.38 -31.59 3.01
CA GLY A 61 -28.32 -32.57 4.10
C GLY A 61 -29.66 -32.87 4.78
N ARG A 62 -30.68 -32.10 4.43
CA ARG A 62 -32.03 -32.33 4.96
C ARG A 62 -32.78 -33.36 4.10
#